data_20c12fe6813d9d5c932698b1c275c88a
#
_entry.id   20c12fe6813d9d5c932698b1c275c88a
#
_cell.length_a   1.000
_cell.length_b   1.000
_cell.length_c   1.000
_cell.angle_alpha   90.00
_cell.angle_beta   90.00
_cell.angle_gamma   90.00
#
_symmetry.space_group_name_H-M   'P 1'
#
loop_
_entity.id
_entity.type
_entity.pdbx_description
1 polymer ?
#
loop_
_entity_poly.entity_id
_entity_poly.type
_entity_poly.pdbx_seq_one_letter_code
_entity_poly.pdbx_strand_id
1 'polypeptide(L)'
;VTILNLSLLHRFGRFARRNAFVLIAAAFAGGCLADELPELGEAARAELSPQMERKIGESIMNEIRQREPSYIDDPEVNDYLGRIGRRLVESSANPTGDFHFFAIRDNSVNAFAMFGGFIGVNTGTMLTAQTESELSAVMAHEIAHVTQNHLARQIAKQKQNTIPSMVAMAVGILLARSNSSAAMGTMMAGSAGAVQAQLAYTRDFEREADRMGYQTLDKAGFDVRGMGDFFSRLQTASRLYENNAPVYLRSHPLTLERLSDMQNRSQESPYRQVVSSLDFYLVRAKLRAFNGTPREAVADFETLVREKKYVSAAAARYGLAEAQMRAKNYAAAQREMDALHALKLSSPLIAGLAGEIRLAQNDAPGAVAIYREALQRFPGAKSLVYGYAEALYAARQFDQVLSFLESQVQFSFADATLYALQAKTYAALGKRLQQHRAQAETYVLRGQLGAAVEQLQFAQQAADGNFYEQSAVDARLRELRALQADEAKQKKSGW
;
A
#
# COMPACT_ATOMS: atom_id res chain seq x y z
N VAL A 1 83.80 21.17 50.87
CA VAL A 1 82.99 20.10 51.38
C VAL A 1 81.53 20.49 51.10
N THR A 2 80.89 19.95 50.19
CA THR A 2 79.61 19.32 50.12
C THR A 2 79.08 19.31 48.68
N ILE A 3 79.18 18.15 48.05
CA ILE A 3 78.59 17.86 46.71
C ILE A 3 77.10 17.66 46.92
N LEU A 4 76.28 18.58 46.49
CA LEU A 4 74.78 18.41 46.51
C LEU A 4 74.40 17.75 45.19
N ASN A 5 73.69 16.68 45.35
CA ASN A 5 73.36 15.65 44.38
C ASN A 5 72.40 16.16 43.27
N LEU A 6 72.91 16.38 42.05
CA LEU A 6 72.21 16.85 40.86
C LEU A 6 71.20 15.82 40.29
N SER A 7 71.13 14.62 40.92
CA SER A 7 70.26 13.53 40.43
C SER A 7 68.78 13.65 40.84
N LEU A 8 68.40 14.43 41.83
CA LEU A 8 67.04 14.60 42.29
C LEU A 8 66.24 15.61 41.44
N LEU A 9 66.88 16.61 40.88
CA LEU A 9 66.21 17.60 40.04
C LEU A 9 65.80 17.03 38.63
N HIS A 10 66.51 16.02 38.15
CA HIS A 10 66.20 15.38 36.86
C HIS A 10 65.02 14.40 36.97
N ARG A 11 64.78 13.84 38.14
CA ARG A 11 63.58 12.95 38.38
C ARG A 11 62.29 13.72 38.55
N PHE A 12 62.27 14.89 39.16
CA PHE A 12 61.06 15.72 39.27
C PHE A 12 60.62 16.34 37.93
N GLY A 13 61.56 16.75 37.08
CA GLY A 13 61.25 17.31 35.76
C GLY A 13 60.61 16.29 34.78
N ARG A 14 60.99 15.00 34.90
CA ARG A 14 60.39 13.93 34.10
C ARG A 14 59.00 13.54 34.56
N PHE A 15 58.73 13.63 35.88
CA PHE A 15 57.40 13.32 36.44
C PHE A 15 56.38 14.43 36.14
N ALA A 16 56.76 15.70 36.18
CA ALA A 16 55.93 16.83 35.84
C ALA A 16 55.57 16.87 34.34
N ARG A 17 56.52 16.54 33.45
CA ARG A 17 56.28 16.47 31.98
C ARG A 17 55.38 15.30 31.60
N ARG A 18 55.46 14.15 32.30
CA ARG A 18 54.66 12.97 32.04
C ARG A 18 53.20 13.15 32.49
N ASN A 19 52.98 13.87 33.57
CA ASN A 19 51.62 14.17 34.05
C ASN A 19 50.97 15.34 33.30
N ALA A 20 51.72 16.29 32.78
CA ALA A 20 51.19 17.34 31.91
C ALA A 20 50.72 16.78 30.54
N PHE A 21 51.40 15.77 30.00
CA PHE A 21 50.99 15.12 28.76
C PHE A 21 49.74 14.24 28.96
N VAL A 22 49.60 13.59 30.11
CA VAL A 22 48.40 12.79 30.46
C VAL A 22 47.21 13.70 30.73
N LEU A 23 47.39 14.87 31.35
CA LEU A 23 46.31 15.85 31.55
C LEU A 23 45.87 16.55 30.26
N ILE A 24 46.78 16.80 29.32
CA ILE A 24 46.45 17.36 28.00
C ILE A 24 45.77 16.29 27.13
N ALA A 25 46.17 15.02 27.20
CA ALA A 25 45.51 13.94 26.50
C ALA A 25 44.11 13.63 27.08
N ALA A 26 43.90 13.78 28.38
CA ALA A 26 42.58 13.66 29.02
C ALA A 26 41.67 14.86 28.74
N ALA A 27 42.18 16.06 28.51
CA ALA A 27 41.40 17.23 28.12
C ALA A 27 40.97 17.20 26.65
N PHE A 28 41.66 16.45 25.77
CA PHE A 28 41.25 16.22 24.39
C PHE A 28 40.36 15.01 24.20
N ALA A 29 40.21 14.10 25.19
CA ALA A 29 39.31 12.97 25.15
C ALA A 29 37.92 13.31 25.68
N GLY A 30 37.68 14.51 26.19
CA GLY A 30 36.38 14.96 26.77
C GLY A 30 35.57 15.87 25.86
N GLY A 31 35.73 15.82 24.55
CA GLY A 31 35.06 16.77 23.66
C GLY A 31 34.65 16.23 22.30
N CYS A 32 34.39 14.93 22.16
CA CYS A 32 33.52 14.41 21.09
C CYS A 32 32.18 13.96 21.73
N LEU A 33 31.42 14.91 22.26
CA LEU A 33 29.99 14.87 22.01
C LEU A 33 29.92 15.05 20.49
N ALA A 34 29.76 13.96 19.75
CA ALA A 34 29.24 14.03 18.40
C ALA A 34 27.89 14.71 18.57
N ASP A 35 27.81 16.02 18.30
CA ASP A 35 26.58 16.60 17.82
C ASP A 35 26.18 15.67 16.66
N GLU A 36 25.19 14.84 16.89
CA GLU A 36 24.56 14.09 15.82
C GLU A 36 24.22 15.14 14.78
N LEU A 37 24.90 15.05 13.63
CA LEU A 37 24.56 15.91 12.49
C LEU A 37 23.05 15.81 12.34
N PRO A 38 22.31 16.93 12.33
CA PRO A 38 20.85 16.89 12.25
C PRO A 38 20.48 15.99 11.07
N GLU A 39 19.68 14.96 11.34
CA GLU A 39 19.23 14.05 10.30
C GLU A 39 18.70 14.91 9.15
N LEU A 40 19.12 14.59 7.92
CA LEU A 40 18.78 15.37 6.70
C LEU A 40 17.27 15.63 6.52
N GLY A 41 16.42 15.06 7.37
CA GLY A 41 14.96 15.24 7.42
C GLY A 41 14.43 16.12 8.55
N GLU A 42 15.23 16.51 9.57
CA GLU A 42 14.69 17.25 10.74
C GLU A 42 14.13 18.64 10.37
N ALA A 43 14.81 19.38 9.50
CA ALA A 43 14.32 20.67 9.01
C ALA A 43 13.00 20.54 8.20
N ALA A 44 12.85 19.45 7.46
CA ALA A 44 11.63 19.17 6.71
C ALA A 44 10.48 18.72 7.62
N ARG A 45 10.78 17.96 8.69
CA ARG A 45 9.80 17.56 9.73
C ARG A 45 9.30 18.75 10.56
N ALA A 46 10.08 19.81 10.68
CA ALA A 46 9.63 21.05 11.33
C ALA A 46 8.55 21.79 10.54
N GLU A 47 8.57 21.68 9.21
CA GLU A 47 7.57 22.29 8.33
C GLU A 47 6.34 21.38 8.12
N LEU A 48 6.55 20.05 8.07
CA LEU A 48 5.50 19.07 7.87
C LEU A 48 5.64 17.90 8.85
N SER A 49 4.87 17.91 9.92
CA SER A 49 4.92 16.84 10.92
C SER A 49 4.40 15.51 10.36
N PRO A 50 4.88 14.35 10.85
CA PRO A 50 4.39 13.04 10.42
C PRO A 50 2.87 12.87 10.59
N GLN A 51 2.28 13.49 11.62
CA GLN A 51 0.84 13.49 11.83
C GLN A 51 0.10 14.29 10.75
N MET A 52 0.66 15.42 10.30
CA MET A 52 0.10 16.22 9.22
C MET A 52 0.24 15.47 7.89
N GLU A 53 1.40 14.87 7.61
CA GLU A 53 1.58 14.01 6.43
C GLU A 53 0.54 12.90 6.38
N ARG A 54 0.29 12.23 7.53
CA ARG A 54 -0.71 11.17 7.62
C ARG A 54 -2.11 11.68 7.31
N LYS A 55 -2.53 12.79 7.90
CA LYS A 55 -3.84 13.41 7.61
C LYS A 55 -4.01 13.79 6.15
N ILE A 56 -2.98 14.38 5.53
CA ILE A 56 -2.99 14.71 4.11
C ILE A 56 -3.14 13.43 3.27
N GLY A 57 -2.35 12.40 3.56
CA GLY A 57 -2.42 11.12 2.86
C GLY A 57 -3.78 10.45 2.98
N GLU A 58 -4.37 10.43 4.17
CA GLU A 58 -5.72 9.92 4.41
C GLU A 58 -6.79 10.69 3.63
N SER A 59 -6.67 12.02 3.59
CA SER A 59 -7.60 12.86 2.81
C SER A 59 -7.51 12.53 1.33
N ILE A 60 -6.30 12.43 0.77
CA ILE A 60 -6.09 12.06 -0.64
C ILE A 60 -6.61 10.64 -0.90
N MET A 61 -6.32 9.70 0.00
CA MET A 61 -6.76 8.31 -0.16
C MET A 61 -8.29 8.16 -0.12
N ASN A 62 -8.96 8.95 0.73
CA ASN A 62 -10.42 8.99 0.77
C ASN A 62 -11.00 9.56 -0.54
N GLU A 63 -10.39 10.60 -1.10
CA GLU A 63 -10.77 11.16 -2.41
C GLU A 63 -10.60 10.12 -3.52
N ILE A 64 -9.45 9.39 -3.55
CA ILE A 64 -9.19 8.31 -4.49
C ILE A 64 -10.26 7.23 -4.39
N ARG A 65 -10.54 6.72 -3.19
CA ARG A 65 -11.54 5.67 -2.97
C ARG A 65 -12.94 6.07 -3.42
N GLN A 66 -13.28 7.35 -3.28
CA GLN A 66 -14.63 7.85 -3.58
C GLN A 66 -14.82 8.25 -5.04
N ARG A 67 -13.77 8.79 -5.69
CA ARG A 67 -13.89 9.47 -6.98
C ARG A 67 -13.08 8.87 -8.11
N GLU A 68 -12.09 8.01 -7.79
CA GLU A 68 -11.24 7.43 -8.81
C GLU A 68 -11.77 6.04 -9.25
N PRO A 69 -12.41 5.95 -10.44
CA PRO A 69 -12.99 4.68 -10.91
C PRO A 69 -11.93 3.60 -11.19
N SER A 70 -10.67 4.01 -11.32
CA SER A 70 -9.56 3.09 -11.52
C SER A 70 -9.01 2.51 -10.20
N TYR A 71 -9.44 3.00 -9.04
CA TYR A 71 -9.08 2.40 -7.75
C TYR A 71 -9.58 0.94 -7.70
N ILE A 72 -8.69 0.01 -7.35
CA ILE A 72 -9.02 -1.40 -7.22
C ILE A 72 -9.35 -1.70 -5.76
N ASP A 73 -10.64 -1.79 -5.46
CA ASP A 73 -11.14 -2.25 -4.17
C ASP A 73 -11.27 -3.79 -4.17
N ASP A 74 -10.14 -4.47 -4.40
CA ASP A 74 -10.06 -5.92 -4.39
C ASP A 74 -9.19 -6.37 -3.22
N PRO A 75 -9.78 -7.07 -2.22
CA PRO A 75 -9.05 -7.45 -1.01
C PRO A 75 -7.90 -8.42 -1.31
N GLU A 76 -7.97 -9.28 -2.34
CA GLU A 76 -6.91 -10.22 -2.68
C GLU A 76 -5.68 -9.50 -3.25
N VAL A 77 -5.91 -8.54 -4.16
CA VAL A 77 -4.84 -7.73 -4.75
C VAL A 77 -4.20 -6.85 -3.69
N ASN A 78 -5.01 -6.18 -2.86
CA ASN A 78 -4.51 -5.29 -1.82
C ASN A 78 -3.79 -6.05 -0.69
N ASP A 79 -4.29 -7.22 -0.30
CA ASP A 79 -3.61 -8.11 0.67
C ASP A 79 -2.27 -8.62 0.13
N TYR A 80 -2.20 -8.97 -1.16
CA TYR A 80 -0.96 -9.39 -1.79
C TYR A 80 0.09 -8.27 -1.76
N LEU A 81 -0.26 -7.07 -2.23
CA LEU A 81 0.63 -5.90 -2.16
C LEU A 81 1.01 -5.56 -0.71
N GLY A 82 0.05 -5.65 0.20
CA GLY A 82 0.27 -5.42 1.63
C GLY A 82 1.24 -6.42 2.26
N ARG A 83 1.22 -7.71 1.87
CA ARG A 83 2.17 -8.72 2.36
C ARG A 83 3.60 -8.45 1.88
N ILE A 84 3.77 -8.18 0.59
CA ILE A 84 5.08 -7.78 0.04
C ILE A 84 5.56 -6.50 0.70
N GLY A 85 4.68 -5.48 0.75
CA GLY A 85 4.99 -4.18 1.32
C GLY A 85 5.44 -4.27 2.77
N ARG A 86 4.72 -5.01 3.63
CA ARG A 86 5.13 -5.21 5.03
C ARG A 86 6.51 -5.86 5.14
N ARG A 87 6.77 -6.93 4.39
CA ARG A 87 8.07 -7.59 4.37
C ARG A 87 9.21 -6.63 3.99
N LEU A 88 8.96 -5.73 3.05
CA LEU A 88 9.91 -4.70 2.64
C LEU A 88 10.05 -3.61 3.73
N VAL A 89 8.95 -3.12 4.29
CA VAL A 89 8.96 -2.10 5.35
C VAL A 89 9.72 -2.59 6.58
N GLU A 90 9.47 -3.81 7.04
CA GLU A 90 10.19 -4.44 8.17
C GLU A 90 11.70 -4.52 7.94
N SER A 91 12.13 -4.55 6.67
CA SER A 91 13.53 -4.60 6.25
C SER A 91 14.11 -3.22 5.90
N SER A 92 13.31 -2.15 5.96
CA SER A 92 13.67 -0.79 5.58
C SER A 92 14.35 -0.01 6.72
N ALA A 93 14.68 1.25 6.45
CA ALA A 93 15.22 2.17 7.46
C ALA A 93 14.17 2.59 8.52
N ASN A 94 12.86 2.43 8.24
CA ASN A 94 11.78 2.69 9.19
C ASN A 94 10.86 1.47 9.29
N PRO A 95 11.24 0.42 10.04
CA PRO A 95 10.51 -0.84 10.10
C PRO A 95 9.14 -0.75 10.81
N THR A 96 8.92 0.30 11.60
CA THR A 96 7.66 0.55 12.33
C THR A 96 6.76 1.57 11.63
N GLY A 97 7.13 2.00 10.43
CA GLY A 97 6.33 2.96 9.66
C GLY A 97 4.94 2.41 9.29
N ASP A 98 3.94 3.29 9.37
CA ASP A 98 2.58 2.94 8.95
C ASP A 98 2.45 3.13 7.43
N PHE A 99 2.43 2.01 6.70
CA PHE A 99 2.35 1.98 5.25
C PHE A 99 1.05 1.33 4.78
N HIS A 100 0.49 1.89 3.72
CA HIS A 100 -0.71 1.37 3.07
C HIS A 100 -0.48 1.21 1.55
N PHE A 101 -0.63 -0.02 1.06
CA PHE A 101 -0.42 -0.37 -0.34
C PHE A 101 -1.75 -0.61 -1.04
N PHE A 102 -1.91 -0.06 -2.24
CA PHE A 102 -3.13 -0.21 -3.03
C PHE A 102 -2.84 -0.27 -4.53
N ALA A 103 -3.77 -0.81 -5.28
CA ALA A 103 -3.66 -0.95 -6.72
C ALA A 103 -4.55 0.06 -7.47
N ILE A 104 -4.05 0.53 -8.62
CA ILE A 104 -4.78 1.36 -9.59
C ILE A 104 -4.90 0.60 -10.90
N ARG A 105 -6.09 0.54 -11.47
CA ARG A 105 -6.34 -0.06 -12.79
C ARG A 105 -5.87 0.90 -13.90
N ASP A 106 -4.61 0.82 -14.21
CA ASP A 106 -3.97 1.59 -15.26
C ASP A 106 -2.91 0.70 -15.93
N ASN A 107 -2.99 0.57 -17.25
CA ASN A 107 -2.07 -0.27 -18.03
C ASN A 107 -0.69 0.38 -18.18
N SER A 108 -0.52 1.64 -17.81
CA SER A 108 0.79 2.28 -17.80
C SER A 108 1.65 1.72 -16.66
N VAL A 109 2.94 1.57 -16.92
CA VAL A 109 3.89 1.24 -15.86
C VAL A 109 4.08 2.46 -14.98
N ASN A 110 3.62 2.37 -13.75
CA ASN A 110 3.77 3.39 -12.72
C ASN A 110 3.61 2.80 -11.32
N ALA A 111 4.33 3.38 -10.35
CA ALA A 111 4.10 3.28 -8.93
C ALA A 111 4.40 4.66 -8.34
N PHE A 112 3.86 4.98 -7.19
CA PHE A 112 4.05 6.29 -6.59
C PHE A 112 3.83 6.25 -5.08
N ALA A 113 4.67 6.99 -4.36
CA ALA A 113 4.51 7.26 -2.94
C ALA A 113 3.75 8.57 -2.73
N MET A 114 2.85 8.57 -1.75
CA MET A 114 2.11 9.75 -1.30
C MET A 114 2.45 10.07 0.16
N PHE A 115 1.94 11.20 0.65
CA PHE A 115 2.06 11.57 2.06
C PHE A 115 1.54 10.46 2.99
N GLY A 116 2.16 10.34 4.16
CA GLY A 116 1.69 9.44 5.21
C GLY A 116 1.84 7.95 4.91
N GLY A 117 2.77 7.57 4.00
CA GLY A 117 3.10 6.16 3.74
C GLY A 117 2.11 5.43 2.82
N PHE A 118 1.28 6.15 2.06
CA PHE A 118 0.42 5.54 1.06
C PHE A 118 1.20 5.31 -0.24
N ILE A 119 1.18 4.07 -0.74
CA ILE A 119 1.90 3.67 -1.97
C ILE A 119 0.91 3.04 -2.94
N GLY A 120 0.77 3.66 -4.11
CA GLY A 120 -0.04 3.17 -5.21
C GLY A 120 0.79 2.41 -6.24
N VAL A 121 0.27 1.29 -6.75
CA VAL A 121 0.89 0.49 -7.79
C VAL A 121 -0.09 0.28 -8.95
N ASN A 122 0.28 0.69 -10.14
CA ASN A 122 -0.54 0.47 -11.33
C ASN A 122 -0.54 -1.00 -11.73
N THR A 123 -1.67 -1.49 -12.25
CA THR A 123 -1.76 -2.85 -12.81
C THR A 123 -0.75 -3.08 -13.91
N GLY A 124 -0.42 -2.06 -14.70
CA GLY A 124 0.64 -2.13 -15.72
C GLY A 124 2.00 -2.50 -15.15
N THR A 125 2.37 -1.98 -13.98
CA THR A 125 3.60 -2.35 -13.28
C THR A 125 3.58 -3.81 -12.85
N MET A 126 2.48 -4.25 -12.21
CA MET A 126 2.33 -5.64 -11.76
C MET A 126 2.35 -6.64 -12.93
N LEU A 127 1.79 -6.28 -14.08
CA LEU A 127 1.75 -7.13 -15.26
C LEU A 127 3.08 -7.11 -16.05
N THR A 128 3.83 -6.00 -16.01
CA THR A 128 5.14 -5.87 -16.68
C THR A 128 6.25 -6.59 -15.91
N ALA A 129 6.20 -6.61 -14.58
CA ALA A 129 7.14 -7.35 -13.76
C ALA A 129 7.10 -8.85 -14.11
N GLN A 130 8.25 -9.46 -14.41
CA GLN A 130 8.33 -10.89 -14.75
C GLN A 130 8.57 -11.76 -13.54
N THR A 131 9.17 -11.19 -12.50
CA THR A 131 9.41 -11.85 -11.21
C THR A 131 8.81 -11.03 -10.08
N GLU A 132 8.55 -11.69 -8.96
CA GLU A 132 8.11 -11.01 -7.75
C GLU A 132 9.19 -10.06 -7.20
N SER A 133 10.47 -10.39 -7.42
CA SER A 133 11.59 -9.53 -7.06
C SER A 133 11.63 -8.23 -7.87
N GLU A 134 11.23 -8.25 -9.15
CA GLU A 134 11.08 -7.04 -9.96
C GLU A 134 9.98 -6.12 -9.41
N LEU A 135 8.82 -6.67 -9.06
CA LEU A 135 7.73 -5.90 -8.44
C LEU A 135 8.15 -5.36 -7.07
N SER A 136 8.79 -6.20 -6.27
CA SER A 136 9.29 -5.83 -4.95
C SER A 136 10.36 -4.75 -5.02
N ALA A 137 11.18 -4.71 -6.08
CA ALA A 137 12.19 -3.68 -6.30
C ALA A 137 11.56 -2.31 -6.52
N VAL A 138 10.49 -2.23 -7.34
CA VAL A 138 9.72 -0.98 -7.51
C VAL A 138 9.12 -0.54 -6.19
N MET A 139 8.48 -1.46 -5.46
CA MET A 139 7.88 -1.13 -4.15
C MET A 139 8.94 -0.70 -3.13
N ALA A 140 10.13 -1.32 -3.11
CA ALA A 140 11.23 -0.93 -2.23
C ALA A 140 11.75 0.47 -2.54
N HIS A 141 11.80 0.86 -3.82
CA HIS A 141 12.14 2.21 -4.26
C HIS A 141 11.12 3.24 -3.75
N GLU A 142 9.81 2.95 -3.88
CA GLU A 142 8.75 3.84 -3.36
C GLU A 142 8.79 3.93 -1.81
N ILE A 143 9.03 2.82 -1.12
CA ILE A 143 9.23 2.81 0.33
C ILE A 143 10.45 3.68 0.72
N ALA A 144 11.51 3.66 -0.06
CA ALA A 144 12.68 4.50 0.18
C ALA A 144 12.33 6.01 0.06
N HIS A 145 11.51 6.41 -0.91
CA HIS A 145 11.04 7.79 -1.00
C HIS A 145 10.30 8.25 0.27
N VAL A 146 9.48 7.38 0.86
CA VAL A 146 8.76 7.67 2.11
C VAL A 146 9.73 7.70 3.30
N THR A 147 10.55 6.68 3.47
CA THR A 147 11.46 6.57 4.63
C THR A 147 12.53 7.65 4.67
N GLN A 148 12.93 8.17 3.50
CA GLN A 148 13.87 9.29 3.36
C GLN A 148 13.17 10.66 3.35
N ASN A 149 11.85 10.71 3.56
CA ASN A 149 11.03 11.93 3.59
C ASN A 149 11.24 12.82 2.34
N HIS A 150 11.41 12.22 1.14
CA HIS A 150 11.76 12.95 -0.07
C HIS A 150 10.72 13.99 -0.43
N LEU A 151 9.43 13.70 -0.26
CA LEU A 151 8.34 14.62 -0.56
C LEU A 151 8.35 15.83 0.38
N ALA A 152 8.51 15.63 1.69
CA ALA A 152 8.64 16.71 2.66
C ALA A 152 9.89 17.57 2.40
N ARG A 153 11.03 16.93 2.10
CA ARG A 153 12.29 17.63 1.76
C ARG A 153 12.16 18.44 0.46
N GLN A 154 11.37 17.97 -0.50
CA GLN A 154 11.11 18.71 -1.74
C GLN A 154 10.28 19.96 -1.48
N ILE A 155 9.23 19.86 -0.64
CA ILE A 155 8.39 20.99 -0.22
C ILE A 155 9.21 22.05 0.52
N ALA A 156 10.01 21.62 1.50
CA ALA A 156 10.86 22.53 2.27
C ALA A 156 11.83 23.32 1.39
N LYS A 157 12.35 22.72 0.29
CA LYS A 157 13.22 23.42 -0.67
C LYS A 157 12.49 24.48 -1.49
N GLN A 158 11.20 24.35 -1.74
CA GLN A 158 10.44 25.25 -2.62
C GLN A 158 9.97 26.56 -1.96
N LYS A 159 10.14 26.72 -0.63
CA LYS A 159 9.84 27.95 0.14
C LYS A 159 8.48 28.62 -0.17
N GLN A 160 7.44 27.86 -0.53
CA GLN A 160 6.13 28.45 -0.87
C GLN A 160 5.02 27.88 0.00
N ASN A 161 4.06 28.74 0.38
CA ASN A 161 2.81 28.42 1.10
C ASN A 161 1.86 27.54 0.28
N THR A 162 2.27 26.30 -0.07
CA THR A 162 1.66 25.53 -1.16
C THR A 162 1.10 24.18 -0.75
N ILE A 163 1.06 23.82 0.54
CA ILE A 163 0.53 22.51 0.96
C ILE A 163 -0.90 22.27 0.44
N PRO A 164 -1.87 23.21 0.59
CA PRO A 164 -3.21 23.01 0.06
C PRO A 164 -3.26 22.90 -1.47
N SER A 165 -2.43 23.68 -2.19
CA SER A 165 -2.36 23.59 -3.65
C SER A 165 -1.70 22.31 -4.14
N MET A 166 -0.74 21.75 -3.41
CA MET A 166 -0.10 20.48 -3.74
C MET A 166 -1.03 19.27 -3.50
N VAL A 167 -1.84 19.31 -2.44
CA VAL A 167 -2.89 18.31 -2.19
C VAL A 167 -3.92 18.33 -3.32
N ALA A 168 -4.45 19.51 -3.64
CA ALA A 168 -5.41 19.69 -4.73
C ALA A 168 -4.82 19.27 -6.07
N MET A 169 -3.52 19.48 -6.27
CA MET A 169 -2.78 19.11 -7.47
C MET A 169 -2.56 17.59 -7.57
N ALA A 170 -2.14 16.93 -6.48
CA ALA A 170 -1.96 15.47 -6.45
C ALA A 170 -3.28 14.75 -6.75
N VAL A 171 -4.38 15.18 -6.13
CA VAL A 171 -5.73 14.70 -6.41
C VAL A 171 -6.14 15.00 -7.84
N GLY A 172 -5.89 16.23 -8.33
CA GLY A 172 -6.20 16.64 -9.70
C GLY A 172 -5.49 15.81 -10.78
N ILE A 173 -4.24 15.41 -10.57
CA ILE A 173 -3.48 14.54 -11.49
C ILE A 173 -4.08 13.14 -11.54
N LEU A 174 -4.43 12.58 -10.39
CA LEU A 174 -5.06 11.27 -10.30
C LEU A 174 -6.45 11.26 -10.96
N LEU A 175 -7.24 12.32 -10.73
CA LEU A 175 -8.58 12.47 -11.32
C LEU A 175 -8.56 12.84 -12.82
N ALA A 176 -7.56 13.58 -13.29
CA ALA A 176 -7.45 13.96 -14.70
C ALA A 176 -7.23 12.77 -15.65
N ARG A 177 -6.84 11.61 -15.11
CA ARG A 177 -6.68 10.36 -15.88
C ARG A 177 -7.99 9.65 -16.16
N SER A 178 -9.00 9.84 -15.31
CA SER A 178 -10.29 9.15 -15.40
C SER A 178 -11.36 9.93 -16.19
N ASN A 179 -11.18 11.23 -16.41
CA ASN A 179 -12.21 12.08 -17.03
C ASN A 179 -11.60 13.17 -17.92
N SER A 180 -11.75 13.04 -19.25
CA SER A 180 -11.25 14.01 -20.23
C SER A 180 -11.83 15.43 -20.06
N SER A 181 -13.02 15.55 -19.47
CA SER A 181 -13.66 16.85 -19.18
C SER A 181 -13.07 17.54 -17.93
N ALA A 182 -12.59 16.78 -16.94
CA ALA A 182 -11.86 17.34 -15.79
C ALA A 182 -10.43 17.76 -16.20
N ALA A 183 -9.81 17.05 -17.15
CA ALA A 183 -8.53 17.42 -17.72
C ALA A 183 -8.56 18.78 -18.43
N MET A 184 -9.68 19.16 -19.03
CA MET A 184 -9.84 20.46 -19.72
C MET A 184 -9.91 21.63 -18.72
N GLY A 185 -10.49 21.43 -17.52
CA GLY A 185 -10.51 22.42 -16.45
C GLY A 185 -9.12 22.65 -15.80
N THR A 186 -8.30 21.62 -15.70
CA THR A 186 -6.92 21.70 -15.18
C THR A 186 -5.90 22.16 -16.23
N MET A 187 -6.17 21.98 -17.54
CA MET A 187 -5.36 22.58 -18.60
C MET A 187 -5.41 24.10 -18.64
N MET A 188 -6.50 24.72 -18.19
CA MET A 188 -6.59 26.17 -18.06
C MET A 188 -5.79 26.74 -16.87
N ALA A 189 -5.37 25.92 -15.91
CA ALA A 189 -4.56 26.31 -14.75
C ALA A 189 -3.04 26.13 -14.96
N GLY A 190 -2.58 25.96 -16.20
CA GLY A 190 -1.16 25.84 -16.55
C GLY A 190 -0.63 24.42 -16.57
N SER A 191 -0.66 23.84 -17.75
CA SER A 191 -0.01 22.62 -18.24
C SER A 191 0.20 21.47 -17.22
N ALA A 192 -0.54 20.39 -17.39
CA ALA A 192 -0.32 19.11 -16.67
C ALA A 192 1.16 18.65 -16.70
N GLY A 193 1.92 19.06 -17.72
CA GLY A 193 3.36 18.83 -17.83
C GLY A 193 4.21 19.61 -16.81
N ALA A 194 3.82 20.85 -16.45
CA ALA A 194 4.54 21.62 -15.44
C ALA A 194 4.32 21.04 -14.04
N VAL A 195 3.12 20.54 -13.78
CA VAL A 195 2.76 19.84 -12.53
C VAL A 195 3.52 18.53 -12.38
N GLN A 196 3.63 17.75 -13.44
CA GLN A 196 4.38 16.50 -13.43
C GLN A 196 5.89 16.73 -13.30
N ALA A 197 6.43 17.78 -13.92
CA ALA A 197 7.82 18.20 -13.73
C ALA A 197 8.08 18.71 -12.29
N GLN A 198 7.08 19.29 -11.64
CA GLN A 198 7.16 19.77 -10.26
C GLN A 198 7.13 18.61 -9.24
N LEU A 199 6.51 17.48 -9.58
CA LEU A 199 6.50 16.25 -8.78
C LEU A 199 7.66 15.31 -9.12
N ALA A 200 8.45 15.58 -10.18
CA ALA A 200 9.63 14.81 -10.50
C ALA A 200 10.69 14.97 -9.39
N TYR A 201 11.09 13.86 -8.80
CA TYR A 201 12.14 13.87 -7.78
C TYR A 201 13.47 14.29 -8.37
N THR A 202 14.29 14.96 -7.55
CA THR A 202 15.66 15.33 -7.99
C THR A 202 16.50 14.09 -8.23
N ARG A 203 17.51 14.18 -9.09
CA ARG A 203 18.44 13.07 -9.36
C ARG A 203 19.12 12.54 -8.09
N ASP A 204 19.31 13.40 -7.10
CA ASP A 204 19.91 12.99 -5.82
C ASP A 204 18.93 12.13 -5.01
N PHE A 205 17.65 12.51 -4.96
CA PHE A 205 16.61 11.72 -4.31
C PHE A 205 16.40 10.36 -4.99
N GLU A 206 16.49 10.33 -6.32
CA GLU A 206 16.42 9.08 -7.07
C GLU A 206 17.58 8.14 -6.73
N ARG A 207 18.83 8.65 -6.69
CA ARG A 207 20.01 7.87 -6.29
C ARG A 207 19.92 7.38 -4.84
N GLU A 208 19.39 8.22 -3.95
CA GLU A 208 19.15 7.86 -2.55
C GLU A 208 18.10 6.76 -2.44
N ALA A 209 16.97 6.89 -3.17
CA ALA A 209 15.90 5.90 -3.21
C ALA A 209 16.36 4.56 -3.81
N ASP A 210 17.15 4.59 -4.89
CA ASP A 210 17.76 3.39 -5.47
C ASP A 210 18.63 2.64 -4.46
N ARG A 211 19.53 3.37 -3.78
CA ARG A 211 20.44 2.78 -2.79
C ARG A 211 19.71 2.19 -1.60
N MET A 212 18.76 2.94 -1.03
CA MET A 212 18.00 2.49 0.13
C MET A 212 17.02 1.37 -0.24
N GLY A 213 16.39 1.50 -1.41
CA GLY A 213 15.52 0.46 -1.97
C GLY A 213 16.26 -0.85 -2.24
N TYR A 214 17.47 -0.78 -2.80
CA TYR A 214 18.34 -1.93 -3.01
C TYR A 214 18.67 -2.65 -1.69
N GLN A 215 19.08 -1.90 -0.66
CA GLN A 215 19.37 -2.47 0.67
C GLN A 215 18.13 -3.12 1.30
N THR A 216 16.97 -2.47 1.16
CA THR A 216 15.69 -2.98 1.64
C THR A 216 15.32 -4.28 0.93
N LEU A 217 15.48 -4.33 -0.38
CA LEU A 217 15.21 -5.51 -1.20
C LEU A 217 16.08 -6.71 -0.79
N ASP A 218 17.38 -6.48 -0.59
CA ASP A 218 18.35 -7.50 -0.15
C ASP A 218 18.01 -8.04 1.24
N LYS A 219 17.82 -7.14 2.22
CA LYS A 219 17.46 -7.51 3.60
C LYS A 219 16.11 -8.26 3.66
N ALA A 220 15.16 -7.88 2.81
CA ALA A 220 13.88 -8.57 2.68
C ALA A 220 14.01 -9.95 2.00
N GLY A 221 15.18 -10.32 1.50
CA GLY A 221 15.46 -11.62 0.91
C GLY A 221 14.92 -11.82 -0.50
N PHE A 222 14.70 -10.75 -1.25
CA PHE A 222 14.41 -10.77 -2.69
C PHE A 222 15.70 -10.78 -3.52
N ASP A 223 15.59 -11.10 -4.81
CA ASP A 223 16.72 -10.99 -5.73
C ASP A 223 16.96 -9.52 -6.09
N VAL A 224 18.09 -8.99 -5.68
CA VAL A 224 18.47 -7.58 -5.89
C VAL A 224 18.61 -7.21 -7.38
N ARG A 225 18.88 -8.20 -8.26
CA ARG A 225 18.96 -7.98 -9.70
C ARG A 225 17.62 -7.56 -10.30
N GLY A 226 16.52 -7.89 -9.63
CA GLY A 226 15.17 -7.49 -10.06
C GLY A 226 15.04 -5.97 -10.26
N MET A 227 15.78 -5.14 -9.53
CA MET A 227 15.76 -3.69 -9.73
C MET A 227 16.39 -3.30 -11.09
N GLY A 228 17.59 -3.80 -11.38
CA GLY A 228 18.26 -3.56 -12.65
C GLY A 228 17.55 -4.15 -13.85
N ASP A 229 17.00 -5.35 -13.70
CA ASP A 229 16.22 -6.05 -14.74
C ASP A 229 14.95 -5.29 -15.11
N PHE A 230 14.21 -4.82 -14.11
CA PHE A 230 13.01 -4.01 -14.33
C PHE A 230 13.33 -2.68 -15.01
N PHE A 231 14.35 -1.95 -14.56
CA PHE A 231 14.78 -0.70 -15.17
C PHE A 231 15.27 -0.88 -16.61
N SER A 232 16.04 -1.94 -16.89
CA SER A 232 16.49 -2.26 -18.25
C SER A 232 15.32 -2.53 -19.18
N ARG A 233 14.27 -3.20 -18.70
CA ARG A 233 13.04 -3.45 -19.44
C ARG A 233 12.29 -2.16 -19.73
N LEU A 234 12.16 -1.26 -18.75
CA LEU A 234 11.54 0.05 -18.95
C LEU A 234 12.31 0.89 -19.96
N GLN A 235 13.63 0.88 -19.90
CA GLN A 235 14.47 1.58 -20.87
C GLN A 235 14.28 1.04 -22.29
N THR A 236 14.25 -0.28 -22.44
CA THR A 236 14.00 -0.92 -23.74
C THR A 236 12.61 -0.56 -24.28
N ALA A 237 11.59 -0.61 -23.43
CA ALA A 237 10.25 -0.21 -23.80
C ALA A 237 10.17 1.28 -24.20
N SER A 238 10.89 2.17 -23.51
CA SER A 238 10.89 3.60 -23.79
C SER A 238 11.50 3.94 -25.15
N ARG A 239 12.47 3.17 -25.63
CA ARG A 239 13.10 3.36 -26.95
C ARG A 239 12.15 3.07 -28.13
N LEU A 240 11.14 2.25 -27.91
CA LEU A 240 10.12 1.90 -28.92
C LEU A 240 9.05 3.01 -29.08
N TYR A 241 9.00 3.96 -28.15
CA TYR A 241 8.02 5.05 -28.12
C TYR A 241 8.74 6.40 -28.16
N GLU A 242 9.09 6.90 -29.35
CA GLU A 242 9.91 8.12 -29.56
C GLU A 242 9.38 9.37 -28.85
N ASN A 243 8.10 9.43 -28.44
CA ASN A 243 7.49 10.59 -27.76
C ASN A 243 6.68 10.26 -26.49
N ASN A 244 6.69 9.01 -26.00
CA ASN A 244 5.82 8.59 -24.89
C ASN A 244 6.54 7.70 -23.86
N ALA A 245 7.58 8.24 -23.23
CA ALA A 245 8.24 7.52 -22.13
C ALA A 245 7.20 7.03 -21.10
N PRO A 246 7.33 5.80 -20.57
CA PRO A 246 6.46 5.29 -19.51
C PRO A 246 6.27 6.33 -18.40
N VAL A 247 5.07 6.41 -17.84
CA VAL A 247 4.72 7.42 -16.83
C VAL A 247 5.69 7.40 -15.66
N TYR A 248 6.12 6.22 -15.26
CA TYR A 248 7.13 6.01 -14.22
C TYR A 248 8.44 6.77 -14.52
N LEU A 249 8.94 6.74 -15.74
CA LEU A 249 10.17 7.42 -16.12
C LEU A 249 10.05 8.95 -16.19
N ARG A 250 8.84 9.49 -16.16
CA ARG A 250 8.61 10.95 -16.10
C ARG A 250 8.70 11.47 -14.66
N SER A 251 8.24 10.69 -13.69
CA SER A 251 8.37 11.01 -12.25
C SER A 251 9.72 10.55 -11.68
N HIS A 252 10.28 9.46 -12.20
CA HIS A 252 11.54 8.84 -11.80
C HIS A 252 12.49 8.73 -12.99
N PRO A 253 13.17 9.82 -13.39
CA PRO A 253 14.03 9.82 -14.58
C PRO A 253 15.16 8.79 -14.45
N LEU A 254 15.19 7.82 -15.37
CA LEU A 254 16.20 6.79 -15.43
C LEU A 254 17.40 7.30 -16.24
N THR A 255 18.52 7.55 -15.58
CA THR A 255 19.79 7.90 -16.24
C THR A 255 20.63 6.65 -16.46
N LEU A 256 21.55 6.71 -17.44
CA LEU A 256 22.55 5.63 -17.64
C LEU A 256 23.38 5.39 -16.39
N GLU A 257 23.68 6.46 -15.64
CA GLU A 257 24.39 6.38 -14.38
C GLU A 257 23.65 5.51 -13.34
N ARG A 258 22.33 5.75 -13.13
CA ARG A 258 21.50 4.95 -12.23
C ARG A 258 21.48 3.48 -12.63
N LEU A 259 21.28 3.22 -13.92
CA LEU A 259 21.27 1.85 -14.44
C LEU A 259 22.62 1.15 -14.23
N SER A 260 23.73 1.83 -14.52
CA SER A 260 25.08 1.29 -14.32
C SER A 260 25.40 1.07 -12.83
N ASP A 261 24.97 1.97 -11.93
CA ASP A 261 25.15 1.80 -10.48
C ASP A 261 24.39 0.56 -9.98
N MET A 262 23.14 0.36 -10.42
CA MET A 262 22.36 -0.83 -10.06
C MET A 262 22.98 -2.12 -10.59
N GLN A 263 23.49 -2.11 -11.82
CA GLN A 263 24.18 -3.26 -12.41
C GLN A 263 25.48 -3.61 -11.67
N ASN A 264 26.28 -2.61 -11.33
CA ASN A 264 27.53 -2.81 -10.56
C ASN A 264 27.23 -3.40 -9.18
N ARG A 265 26.29 -2.81 -8.42
CA ARG A 265 25.86 -3.34 -7.11
C ARG A 265 25.35 -4.76 -7.19
N SER A 266 24.61 -5.09 -8.25
CA SER A 266 24.07 -6.44 -8.44
C SER A 266 25.16 -7.48 -8.73
N GLN A 267 26.28 -7.06 -9.36
CA GLN A 267 27.43 -7.93 -9.60
C GLN A 267 28.26 -8.18 -8.34
N GLU A 268 28.30 -7.21 -7.42
CA GLU A 268 28.99 -7.34 -6.14
C GLU A 268 28.23 -8.22 -5.14
N SER A 269 26.90 -8.37 -5.32
CA SER A 269 26.07 -9.17 -4.43
C SER A 269 26.10 -10.66 -4.80
N PRO A 270 26.16 -11.55 -3.80
CA PRO A 270 26.07 -12.98 -4.04
C PRO A 270 24.79 -13.35 -4.81
N TYR A 271 24.92 -14.24 -5.78
CA TYR A 271 23.78 -14.76 -6.52
C TYR A 271 22.78 -15.45 -5.57
N ARG A 272 21.55 -14.99 -5.56
CA ARG A 272 20.45 -15.62 -4.83
C ARG A 272 19.34 -15.96 -5.79
N GLN A 273 19.03 -17.23 -5.95
CA GLN A 273 17.87 -17.67 -6.71
C GLN A 273 16.61 -17.50 -5.84
N VAL A 274 15.76 -16.52 -6.16
CA VAL A 274 14.50 -16.29 -5.47
C VAL A 274 13.36 -16.68 -6.40
N VAL A 275 12.61 -17.70 -5.98
CA VAL A 275 11.43 -18.17 -6.71
C VAL A 275 10.25 -17.24 -6.39
N SER A 276 9.58 -16.74 -7.42
CA SER A 276 8.34 -15.98 -7.24
C SER A 276 7.25 -16.84 -6.60
N SER A 277 6.50 -16.26 -5.70
CA SER A 277 5.41 -16.95 -4.99
C SER A 277 4.28 -17.37 -5.95
N LEU A 278 3.50 -18.37 -5.54
CA LEU A 278 2.28 -18.74 -6.28
C LEU A 278 1.34 -17.54 -6.40
N ASP A 279 1.16 -16.79 -5.32
CA ASP A 279 0.26 -15.63 -5.26
C ASP A 279 0.66 -14.53 -6.26
N PHE A 280 1.96 -14.33 -6.52
CA PHE A 280 2.42 -13.43 -7.58
C PHE A 280 1.82 -13.78 -8.94
N TYR A 281 1.87 -15.05 -9.30
CA TYR A 281 1.34 -15.51 -10.58
C TYR A 281 -0.20 -15.47 -10.62
N LEU A 282 -0.86 -15.80 -9.50
CA LEU A 282 -2.33 -15.80 -9.40
C LEU A 282 -2.90 -14.38 -9.49
N VAL A 283 -2.33 -13.42 -8.74
CA VAL A 283 -2.76 -12.01 -8.78
C VAL A 283 -2.59 -11.44 -10.17
N ARG A 284 -1.47 -11.70 -10.84
CA ARG A 284 -1.27 -11.28 -12.23
C ARG A 284 -2.28 -11.90 -13.19
N ALA A 285 -2.60 -13.18 -13.00
CA ALA A 285 -3.63 -13.86 -13.79
C ALA A 285 -5.02 -13.24 -13.56
N LYS A 286 -5.37 -12.93 -12.29
CA LYS A 286 -6.60 -12.20 -11.95
C LYS A 286 -6.66 -10.85 -12.65
N LEU A 287 -5.63 -10.01 -12.49
CA LEU A 287 -5.57 -8.69 -13.13
C LEU A 287 -5.69 -8.78 -14.65
N ARG A 288 -5.05 -9.77 -15.28
CA ARG A 288 -5.17 -10.02 -16.72
C ARG A 288 -6.57 -10.47 -17.09
N ALA A 289 -7.20 -11.35 -16.30
CA ALA A 289 -8.58 -11.79 -16.53
C ALA A 289 -9.59 -10.64 -16.42
N PHE A 290 -9.27 -9.57 -15.69
CA PHE A 290 -10.10 -8.36 -15.58
C PHE A 290 -9.78 -7.29 -16.62
N ASN A 291 -8.81 -7.51 -17.50
CA ASN A 291 -8.51 -6.60 -18.61
C ASN A 291 -9.40 -6.93 -19.83
N GLY A 292 -9.83 -5.92 -20.57
CA GLY A 292 -10.71 -6.09 -21.73
C GLY A 292 -12.10 -6.65 -21.40
N THR A 293 -12.75 -7.22 -22.41
CA THR A 293 -14.07 -7.85 -22.25
C THR A 293 -13.97 -9.26 -21.67
N PRO A 294 -15.02 -9.77 -20.98
CA PRO A 294 -15.03 -11.15 -20.48
C PRO A 294 -14.79 -12.20 -21.59
N ARG A 295 -15.32 -11.97 -22.79
CA ARG A 295 -15.16 -12.87 -23.94
C ARG A 295 -13.72 -12.94 -24.42
N GLU A 296 -13.05 -11.79 -24.52
CA GLU A 296 -11.63 -11.71 -24.92
C GLU A 296 -10.76 -12.40 -23.87
N ALA A 297 -10.99 -12.12 -22.58
CA ALA A 297 -10.24 -12.75 -21.50
C ALA A 297 -10.38 -14.28 -21.51
N VAL A 298 -11.59 -14.81 -21.72
CA VAL A 298 -11.80 -16.27 -21.85
C VAL A 298 -11.01 -16.82 -23.04
N ALA A 299 -11.12 -16.22 -24.24
CA ALA A 299 -10.42 -16.69 -25.41
C ALA A 299 -8.90 -16.69 -25.26
N ASP A 300 -8.36 -15.65 -24.64
CA ASP A 300 -6.94 -15.51 -24.33
C ASP A 300 -6.45 -16.63 -23.40
N PHE A 301 -7.14 -16.85 -22.28
CA PHE A 301 -6.74 -17.87 -21.32
C PHE A 301 -6.98 -19.29 -21.85
N GLU A 302 -8.05 -19.55 -22.61
CA GLU A 302 -8.25 -20.85 -23.30
C GLU A 302 -7.10 -21.15 -24.24
N THR A 303 -6.63 -20.15 -24.98
CA THR A 303 -5.48 -20.29 -25.87
C THR A 303 -4.21 -20.59 -25.09
N LEU A 304 -3.95 -19.87 -24.00
CA LEU A 304 -2.80 -20.10 -23.12
C LEU A 304 -2.78 -21.54 -22.57
N VAL A 305 -3.92 -22.02 -22.08
CA VAL A 305 -4.06 -23.36 -21.51
C VAL A 305 -3.90 -24.42 -22.59
N ARG A 306 -4.57 -24.27 -23.75
CA ARG A 306 -4.50 -25.21 -24.89
C ARG A 306 -3.09 -25.34 -25.45
N GLU A 307 -2.41 -24.22 -25.65
CA GLU A 307 -1.08 -24.17 -26.26
C GLU A 307 0.06 -24.36 -25.23
N LYS A 308 -0.28 -24.46 -23.96
CA LYS A 308 0.68 -24.56 -22.84
C LYS A 308 1.71 -23.41 -22.82
N LYS A 309 1.34 -22.24 -23.32
CA LYS A 309 2.17 -21.02 -23.36
C LYS A 309 2.08 -20.22 -22.05
N TYR A 310 2.42 -20.84 -20.94
CA TYR A 310 2.34 -20.22 -19.60
C TYR A 310 3.59 -20.51 -18.79
N VAL A 311 3.94 -19.60 -17.89
CA VAL A 311 4.99 -19.79 -16.87
C VAL A 311 4.47 -20.66 -15.71
N SER A 312 3.20 -20.52 -15.35
CA SER A 312 2.54 -21.28 -14.30
C SER A 312 1.22 -21.85 -14.79
N ALA A 313 1.11 -23.17 -14.81
CA ALA A 313 -0.12 -23.86 -15.17
C ALA A 313 -1.27 -23.51 -14.21
N ALA A 314 -0.96 -23.37 -12.91
CA ALA A 314 -1.92 -22.97 -11.91
C ALA A 314 -2.49 -21.58 -12.20
N ALA A 315 -1.63 -20.60 -12.52
CA ALA A 315 -2.07 -19.23 -12.82
C ALA A 315 -2.87 -19.17 -14.13
N ALA A 316 -2.52 -19.95 -15.15
CA ALA A 316 -3.28 -19.99 -16.39
C ALA A 316 -4.71 -20.53 -16.16
N ARG A 317 -4.86 -21.63 -15.38
CA ARG A 317 -6.18 -22.19 -15.02
C ARG A 317 -6.97 -21.27 -14.10
N TYR A 318 -6.31 -20.67 -13.11
CA TYR A 318 -6.93 -19.70 -12.21
C TYR A 318 -7.46 -18.50 -13.01
N GLY A 319 -6.65 -17.94 -13.91
CA GLY A 319 -7.07 -16.82 -14.76
C GLY A 319 -8.21 -17.20 -15.72
N LEU A 320 -8.22 -18.43 -16.23
CA LEU A 320 -9.35 -18.94 -17.02
C LEU A 320 -10.62 -19.05 -16.18
N ALA A 321 -10.52 -19.59 -14.95
CA ALA A 321 -11.65 -19.68 -14.03
C ALA A 321 -12.23 -18.28 -13.71
N GLU A 322 -11.36 -17.30 -13.41
CA GLU A 322 -11.77 -15.89 -13.19
C GLU A 322 -12.45 -15.28 -14.43
N ALA A 323 -11.91 -15.51 -15.63
CA ALA A 323 -12.50 -15.04 -16.88
C ALA A 323 -13.88 -15.68 -17.14
N GLN A 324 -14.03 -16.98 -16.87
CA GLN A 324 -15.30 -17.69 -16.97
C GLN A 324 -16.32 -17.19 -15.92
N MET A 325 -15.89 -16.87 -14.70
CA MET A 325 -16.73 -16.22 -13.67
C MET A 325 -17.26 -14.87 -14.17
N ARG A 326 -16.39 -14.02 -14.73
CA ARG A 326 -16.81 -12.75 -15.34
C ARG A 326 -17.78 -12.94 -16.49
N ALA A 327 -17.62 -14.00 -17.28
CA ALA A 327 -18.53 -14.36 -18.37
C ALA A 327 -19.81 -15.06 -17.89
N LYS A 328 -19.99 -15.24 -16.56
CA LYS A 328 -21.10 -15.97 -15.92
C LYS A 328 -21.20 -17.44 -16.33
N ASN A 329 -20.11 -18.03 -16.82
CA ASN A 329 -20.02 -19.44 -17.19
C ASN A 329 -19.57 -20.29 -16.01
N TYR A 330 -20.36 -20.34 -14.94
CA TYR A 330 -19.98 -20.92 -13.65
C TYR A 330 -19.60 -22.40 -13.73
N ALA A 331 -20.26 -23.19 -14.61
CA ALA A 331 -19.91 -24.58 -14.83
C ALA A 331 -18.51 -24.74 -15.49
N ALA A 332 -18.10 -23.81 -16.35
CA ALA A 332 -16.77 -23.82 -16.93
C ALA A 332 -15.73 -23.38 -15.90
N ALA A 333 -16.02 -22.36 -15.10
CA ALA A 333 -15.17 -21.94 -13.99
C ALA A 333 -14.92 -23.10 -12.99
N GLN A 334 -15.96 -23.88 -12.66
CA GLN A 334 -15.84 -25.04 -11.78
C GLN A 334 -14.91 -26.11 -12.36
N ARG A 335 -15.00 -26.40 -13.65
CA ARG A 335 -14.08 -27.39 -14.30
C ARG A 335 -12.60 -26.97 -14.19
N GLU A 336 -12.32 -25.69 -14.39
CA GLU A 336 -10.95 -25.17 -14.23
C GLU A 336 -10.51 -25.20 -12.76
N MET A 337 -11.43 -24.94 -11.83
CA MET A 337 -11.15 -25.05 -10.41
C MET A 337 -10.86 -26.51 -9.99
N ASP A 338 -11.60 -27.50 -10.52
CA ASP A 338 -11.36 -28.91 -10.26
C ASP A 338 -9.98 -29.34 -10.78
N ALA A 339 -9.60 -28.85 -11.97
CA ALA A 339 -8.28 -29.08 -12.53
C ALA A 339 -7.16 -28.38 -11.73
N LEU A 340 -7.44 -27.24 -11.11
CA LEU A 340 -6.53 -26.50 -10.24
C LEU A 340 -6.34 -27.24 -8.91
N HIS A 341 -7.40 -27.77 -8.32
CA HIS A 341 -7.35 -28.59 -7.11
C HIS A 341 -6.52 -29.86 -7.29
N ALA A 342 -6.54 -30.46 -8.49
CA ALA A 342 -5.72 -31.62 -8.80
C ALA A 342 -4.20 -31.34 -8.70
N LEU A 343 -3.77 -30.06 -8.78
CA LEU A 343 -2.39 -29.65 -8.59
C LEU A 343 -1.96 -29.62 -7.11
N LYS A 344 -2.90 -29.79 -6.17
CA LYS A 344 -2.66 -29.79 -4.71
C LYS A 344 -1.94 -28.54 -4.19
N LEU A 345 -2.18 -27.40 -4.81
CA LEU A 345 -1.64 -26.11 -4.42
C LEU A 345 -2.56 -25.44 -3.39
N SER A 346 -1.97 -24.66 -2.50
CA SER A 346 -2.69 -23.95 -1.44
C SER A 346 -2.42 -22.45 -1.53
N SER A 347 -3.49 -21.65 -1.67
CA SER A 347 -3.45 -20.20 -1.71
C SER A 347 -4.80 -19.64 -1.26
N PRO A 348 -4.85 -18.50 -0.55
CA PRO A 348 -6.11 -17.84 -0.21
C PRO A 348 -6.89 -17.44 -1.45
N LEU A 349 -6.23 -17.06 -2.56
CA LEU A 349 -6.89 -16.70 -3.81
C LEU A 349 -7.63 -17.90 -4.44
N ILE A 350 -7.00 -19.07 -4.44
CA ILE A 350 -7.64 -20.31 -4.96
C ILE A 350 -8.87 -20.66 -4.12
N ALA A 351 -8.76 -20.58 -2.81
CA ALA A 351 -9.86 -20.86 -1.90
C ALA A 351 -10.98 -19.81 -2.02
N GLY A 352 -10.63 -18.54 -2.17
CA GLY A 352 -11.57 -17.44 -2.41
C GLY A 352 -12.41 -17.68 -3.65
N LEU A 353 -11.75 -17.91 -4.78
CA LEU A 353 -12.42 -18.19 -6.06
C LEU A 353 -13.30 -19.47 -6.01
N ALA A 354 -12.85 -20.52 -5.31
CA ALA A 354 -13.65 -21.73 -5.13
C ALA A 354 -14.98 -21.45 -4.37
N GLY A 355 -14.90 -20.63 -3.31
CA GLY A 355 -16.08 -20.19 -2.56
C GLY A 355 -17.01 -19.31 -3.39
N GLU A 356 -16.46 -18.36 -4.15
CA GLU A 356 -17.22 -17.48 -5.06
C GLU A 356 -17.95 -18.27 -6.15
N ILE A 357 -17.32 -19.29 -6.74
CA ILE A 357 -17.97 -20.18 -7.71
C ILE A 357 -19.16 -20.89 -7.09
N ARG A 358 -19.05 -21.42 -5.86
CA ARG A 358 -20.15 -22.07 -5.16
C ARG A 358 -21.30 -21.11 -4.89
N LEU A 359 -21.00 -19.89 -4.44
CA LEU A 359 -22.03 -18.85 -4.25
C LEU A 359 -22.74 -18.52 -5.56
N ALA A 360 -22.00 -18.38 -6.66
CA ALA A 360 -22.56 -18.10 -7.98
C ALA A 360 -23.44 -19.26 -8.52
N GLN A 361 -23.18 -20.49 -8.07
CA GLN A 361 -23.98 -21.69 -8.34
C GLN A 361 -25.17 -21.86 -7.37
N ASN A 362 -25.41 -20.91 -6.46
CA ASN A 362 -26.39 -20.97 -5.38
C ASN A 362 -26.14 -22.10 -4.34
N ASP A 363 -24.91 -22.58 -4.23
CA ASP A 363 -24.46 -23.53 -3.22
C ASP A 363 -23.83 -22.80 -2.02
N ALA A 364 -24.63 -22.05 -1.27
CA ALA A 364 -24.17 -21.33 -0.09
C ALA A 364 -23.60 -22.26 1.00
N PRO A 365 -24.19 -23.45 1.30
CA PRO A 365 -23.58 -24.38 2.25
C PRO A 365 -22.20 -24.86 1.83
N GLY A 366 -21.99 -25.19 0.54
CA GLY A 366 -20.69 -25.56 -0.01
C GLY A 366 -19.66 -24.44 0.11
N ALA A 367 -20.06 -23.18 -0.17
CA ALA A 367 -19.19 -22.02 0.02
C ALA A 367 -18.79 -21.82 1.49
N VAL A 368 -19.73 -21.94 2.43
CA VAL A 368 -19.46 -21.87 3.88
C VAL A 368 -18.41 -22.90 4.31
N ALA A 369 -18.51 -24.14 3.80
CA ALA A 369 -17.55 -25.19 4.13
C ALA A 369 -16.14 -24.84 3.61
N ILE A 370 -16.03 -24.38 2.36
CA ILE A 370 -14.75 -23.99 1.72
C ILE A 370 -14.11 -22.82 2.49
N TYR A 371 -14.84 -21.74 2.74
CA TYR A 371 -14.27 -20.59 3.44
C TYR A 371 -13.90 -20.89 4.88
N ARG A 372 -14.66 -21.73 5.59
CA ARG A 372 -14.33 -22.17 6.95
C ARG A 372 -13.00 -22.91 6.99
N GLU A 373 -12.79 -23.87 6.08
CA GLU A 373 -11.54 -24.62 5.97
C GLU A 373 -10.37 -23.71 5.58
N ALA A 374 -10.60 -22.81 4.62
CA ALA A 374 -9.59 -21.86 4.16
C ALA A 374 -9.13 -20.91 5.27
N LEU A 375 -10.03 -20.40 6.10
CA LEU A 375 -9.72 -19.51 7.23
C LEU A 375 -8.88 -20.20 8.32
N GLN A 376 -8.98 -21.53 8.48
CA GLN A 376 -8.08 -22.27 9.37
C GLN A 376 -6.62 -22.25 8.87
N ARG A 377 -6.41 -22.23 7.56
CA ARG A 377 -5.07 -22.19 6.94
C ARG A 377 -4.56 -20.76 6.76
N PHE A 378 -5.45 -19.81 6.49
CA PHE A 378 -5.15 -18.42 6.15
C PHE A 378 -5.97 -17.44 6.99
N PRO A 379 -5.81 -17.42 8.33
CA PRO A 379 -6.68 -16.64 9.22
C PRO A 379 -6.60 -15.12 8.99
N GLY A 380 -5.50 -14.63 8.42
CA GLY A 380 -5.27 -13.20 8.13
C GLY A 380 -5.70 -12.75 6.73
N ALA A 381 -6.26 -13.64 5.89
CA ALA A 381 -6.68 -13.28 4.54
C ALA A 381 -8.05 -12.59 4.57
N LYS A 382 -8.07 -11.27 4.39
CA LYS A 382 -9.32 -10.46 4.45
C LYS A 382 -10.35 -10.90 3.43
N SER A 383 -9.93 -11.27 2.22
CA SER A 383 -10.83 -11.79 1.18
C SER A 383 -11.63 -12.99 1.66
N LEU A 384 -10.98 -13.93 2.37
CA LEU A 384 -11.65 -15.10 2.93
C LEU A 384 -12.58 -14.73 4.09
N VAL A 385 -12.23 -13.73 4.90
CA VAL A 385 -13.10 -13.23 5.98
C VAL A 385 -14.40 -12.66 5.39
N TYR A 386 -14.28 -11.83 4.35
CA TYR A 386 -15.46 -11.26 3.67
C TYR A 386 -16.27 -12.33 2.96
N GLY A 387 -15.61 -13.23 2.22
CA GLY A 387 -16.25 -14.33 1.52
C GLY A 387 -17.00 -15.28 2.47
N TYR A 388 -16.44 -15.58 3.64
CA TYR A 388 -17.12 -16.39 4.65
C TYR A 388 -18.36 -15.72 5.21
N ALA A 389 -18.29 -14.43 5.55
CA ALA A 389 -19.45 -13.67 6.02
C ALA A 389 -20.56 -13.60 4.95
N GLU A 390 -20.20 -13.38 3.68
CA GLU A 390 -21.14 -13.38 2.56
C GLU A 390 -21.75 -14.79 2.33
N ALA A 391 -20.96 -15.85 2.48
CA ALA A 391 -21.48 -17.22 2.37
C ALA A 391 -22.47 -17.57 3.49
N LEU A 392 -22.14 -17.20 4.73
CA LEU A 392 -23.07 -17.34 5.87
C LEU A 392 -24.35 -16.53 5.64
N TYR A 393 -24.22 -15.30 5.12
CA TYR A 393 -25.35 -14.45 4.79
C TYR A 393 -26.24 -15.09 3.70
N ALA A 394 -25.64 -15.60 2.62
CA ALA A 394 -26.35 -16.31 1.55
C ALA A 394 -27.05 -17.59 2.06
N ALA A 395 -26.42 -18.29 3.02
CA ALA A 395 -27.02 -19.44 3.70
C ALA A 395 -28.08 -19.05 4.74
N ARG A 396 -28.39 -17.74 4.91
CA ARG A 396 -29.33 -17.17 5.89
C ARG A 396 -28.96 -17.46 7.35
N GLN A 397 -27.69 -17.71 7.64
CA GLN A 397 -27.18 -17.97 8.99
C GLN A 397 -26.81 -16.66 9.69
N PHE A 398 -27.76 -15.72 9.80
CA PHE A 398 -27.53 -14.34 10.20
C PHE A 398 -26.89 -14.18 11.58
N ASP A 399 -27.27 -15.00 12.56
CA ASP A 399 -26.66 -14.94 13.90
C ASP A 399 -25.19 -15.35 13.85
N GLN A 400 -24.84 -16.33 13.02
CA GLN A 400 -23.43 -16.72 12.82
C GLN A 400 -22.64 -15.63 12.09
N VAL A 401 -23.26 -14.92 11.11
CA VAL A 401 -22.61 -13.75 10.47
C VAL A 401 -22.24 -12.73 11.53
N LEU A 402 -23.22 -12.32 12.38
CA LEU A 402 -22.97 -11.28 13.40
C LEU A 402 -21.90 -11.68 14.39
N SER A 403 -22.00 -12.90 14.96
CA SER A 403 -21.00 -13.41 15.90
C SER A 403 -19.60 -13.48 15.28
N PHE A 404 -19.49 -13.93 14.03
CA PHE A 404 -18.23 -13.96 13.31
C PHE A 404 -17.69 -12.56 13.07
N LEU A 405 -18.50 -11.63 12.54
CA LEU A 405 -18.07 -10.25 12.25
C LEU A 405 -17.69 -9.48 13.54
N GLU A 406 -18.40 -9.69 14.65
CA GLU A 406 -18.03 -9.11 15.94
C GLU A 406 -16.64 -9.54 16.38
N SER A 407 -16.31 -10.84 16.24
CA SER A 407 -14.98 -11.33 16.53
C SER A 407 -13.91 -10.69 15.64
N GLN A 408 -14.20 -10.50 14.34
CA GLN A 408 -13.25 -9.88 13.40
C GLN A 408 -13.03 -8.39 13.69
N VAL A 409 -14.08 -7.64 14.03
CA VAL A 409 -13.99 -6.20 14.37
C VAL A 409 -13.10 -5.98 15.59
N GLN A 410 -13.08 -6.90 16.57
CA GLN A 410 -12.18 -6.83 17.71
C GLN A 410 -10.70 -6.90 17.32
N PHE A 411 -10.37 -7.60 16.23
CA PHE A 411 -8.99 -7.76 15.74
C PHE A 411 -8.60 -6.74 14.66
N SER A 412 -9.58 -6.14 13.96
CA SER A 412 -9.38 -5.26 12.79
C SER A 412 -10.22 -3.99 12.92
N PHE A 413 -9.94 -3.16 13.90
CA PHE A 413 -10.75 -1.99 14.32
C PHE A 413 -11.16 -1.02 13.21
N ALA A 414 -10.46 -0.96 12.10
CA ALA A 414 -10.68 0.05 11.06
C ALA A 414 -11.07 -0.59 9.71
N ASP A 415 -12.03 -1.50 9.69
CA ASP A 415 -12.47 -2.15 8.44
C ASP A 415 -13.92 -1.80 8.09
N ALA A 416 -14.08 -0.91 7.10
CA ALA A 416 -15.38 -0.46 6.63
C ALA A 416 -16.24 -1.60 6.03
N THR A 417 -15.61 -2.64 5.46
CA THR A 417 -16.33 -3.76 4.84
C THR A 417 -17.00 -4.63 5.88
N LEU A 418 -16.34 -4.87 7.02
CA LEU A 418 -16.93 -5.62 8.14
C LEU A 418 -18.19 -4.93 8.67
N TYR A 419 -18.13 -3.61 8.88
CA TYR A 419 -19.29 -2.84 9.32
C TYR A 419 -20.42 -2.79 8.27
N ALA A 420 -20.06 -2.73 6.99
CA ALA A 420 -21.08 -2.79 5.92
C ALA A 420 -21.79 -4.16 5.89
N LEU A 421 -21.07 -5.26 6.11
CA LEU A 421 -21.64 -6.60 6.24
C LEU A 421 -22.50 -6.75 7.48
N GLN A 422 -22.11 -6.15 8.61
CA GLN A 422 -22.96 -6.08 9.81
C GLN A 422 -24.25 -5.32 9.52
N ALA A 423 -24.16 -4.13 8.91
CA ALA A 423 -25.34 -3.32 8.56
C ALA A 423 -26.29 -4.08 7.64
N LYS A 424 -25.77 -4.75 6.59
CA LYS A 424 -26.53 -5.62 5.69
C LYS A 424 -27.25 -6.74 6.44
N THR A 425 -26.57 -7.35 7.41
CA THR A 425 -27.14 -8.46 8.20
C THR A 425 -28.20 -7.98 9.17
N TYR A 426 -27.96 -6.86 9.87
CA TYR A 426 -28.98 -6.25 10.74
C TYR A 426 -30.22 -5.82 9.96
N ALA A 427 -30.05 -5.30 8.73
CA ALA A 427 -31.18 -4.99 7.85
C ALA A 427 -32.02 -6.22 7.53
N ALA A 428 -31.39 -7.37 7.23
CA ALA A 428 -32.07 -8.62 6.96
C ALA A 428 -32.86 -9.17 8.18
N LEU A 429 -32.41 -8.84 9.39
CA LEU A 429 -33.05 -9.17 10.66
C LEU A 429 -34.10 -8.14 11.11
N GLY A 430 -34.28 -7.03 10.39
CA GLY A 430 -35.17 -5.94 10.77
C GLY A 430 -34.69 -5.10 11.96
N LYS A 431 -33.41 -5.22 12.38
CA LYS A 431 -32.80 -4.50 13.49
C LYS A 431 -32.30 -3.12 13.02
N ARG A 432 -33.19 -2.15 12.98
CA ARG A 432 -32.97 -0.84 12.35
C ARG A 432 -31.92 -0.01 13.08
N LEU A 433 -31.96 0.05 14.42
CA LEU A 433 -30.99 0.81 15.20
C LEU A 433 -29.57 0.32 14.92
N GLN A 434 -29.33 -1.00 15.03
CA GLN A 434 -28.02 -1.61 14.81
C GLN A 434 -27.58 -1.48 13.35
N GLN A 435 -28.51 -1.61 12.39
CA GLN A 435 -28.24 -1.38 10.96
C GLN A 435 -27.64 0.01 10.74
N HIS A 436 -28.34 1.06 11.17
CA HIS A 436 -27.92 2.43 10.96
C HIS A 436 -26.63 2.78 11.74
N ARG A 437 -26.47 2.21 12.94
CA ARG A 437 -25.22 2.35 13.71
C ARG A 437 -24.03 1.73 12.98
N ALA A 438 -24.13 0.52 12.46
CA ALA A 438 -23.08 -0.14 11.70
C ALA A 438 -22.80 0.60 10.37
N GLN A 439 -23.86 1.09 9.71
CA GLN A 439 -23.72 1.91 8.50
C GLN A 439 -23.00 3.24 8.78
N ALA A 440 -23.23 3.85 9.93
CA ALA A 440 -22.52 5.06 10.34
C ALA A 440 -21.01 4.81 10.49
N GLU A 441 -20.60 3.71 11.14
CA GLU A 441 -19.18 3.36 11.27
C GLU A 441 -18.55 3.08 9.89
N THR A 442 -19.29 2.46 8.97
CA THR A 442 -18.86 2.31 7.57
C THR A 442 -18.52 3.66 6.94
N TYR A 443 -19.38 4.67 7.12
CA TYR A 443 -19.17 6.00 6.59
C TYR A 443 -18.02 6.76 7.30
N VAL A 444 -17.87 6.59 8.62
CA VAL A 444 -16.73 7.16 9.37
C VAL A 444 -15.41 6.66 8.79
N LEU A 445 -15.28 5.35 8.61
CA LEU A 445 -14.07 4.72 8.08
C LEU A 445 -13.78 5.07 6.61
N ARG A 446 -14.79 5.53 5.88
CA ARG A 446 -14.67 6.06 4.53
C ARG A 446 -14.46 7.59 4.49
N GLY A 447 -14.33 8.25 5.64
CA GLY A 447 -14.16 9.71 5.72
C GLY A 447 -15.42 10.52 5.36
N GLN A 448 -16.61 9.92 5.41
CA GLN A 448 -17.89 10.52 5.03
C GLN A 448 -18.69 10.94 6.28
N LEU A 449 -18.12 11.87 7.09
CA LEU A 449 -18.69 12.24 8.39
C LEU A 449 -20.14 12.75 8.30
N GLY A 450 -20.49 13.49 7.23
CA GLY A 450 -21.87 13.95 7.03
C GLY A 450 -22.87 12.80 6.93
N ALA A 451 -22.57 11.82 6.09
CA ALA A 451 -23.41 10.62 5.95
C ALA A 451 -23.46 9.77 7.23
N ALA A 452 -22.33 9.69 7.97
CA ALA A 452 -22.28 9.01 9.26
C ALA A 452 -23.21 9.65 10.29
N VAL A 453 -23.21 10.99 10.39
CA VAL A 453 -24.11 11.75 11.28
C VAL A 453 -25.57 11.50 10.90
N GLU A 454 -25.92 11.51 9.61
CA GLU A 454 -27.27 11.20 9.14
C GLU A 454 -27.72 9.79 9.53
N GLN A 455 -26.85 8.79 9.36
CA GLN A 455 -27.15 7.41 9.77
C GLN A 455 -27.40 7.29 11.28
N LEU A 456 -26.60 7.97 12.10
CA LEU A 456 -26.85 7.97 13.56
C LEU A 456 -28.15 8.69 13.94
N GLN A 457 -28.59 9.69 13.18
CA GLN A 457 -29.91 10.30 13.36
C GLN A 457 -31.04 9.32 13.04
N PHE A 458 -30.89 8.50 12.00
CA PHE A 458 -31.86 7.42 11.71
C PHE A 458 -31.83 6.36 12.81
N ALA A 459 -30.65 5.99 13.34
CA ALA A 459 -30.52 5.09 14.48
C ALA A 459 -31.23 5.64 15.72
N GLN A 460 -31.10 6.93 16.00
CA GLN A 460 -31.74 7.61 17.14
C GLN A 460 -33.30 7.57 17.04
N GLN A 461 -33.84 7.62 15.82
CA GLN A 461 -35.30 7.54 15.56
C GLN A 461 -35.84 6.12 15.51
N ALA A 462 -34.97 5.11 15.52
CA ALA A 462 -35.39 3.72 15.48
C ALA A 462 -36.01 3.30 16.84
N ALA A 463 -37.18 2.66 16.78
CA ALA A 463 -37.95 2.28 17.96
C ALA A 463 -37.62 0.87 18.51
N ASP A 464 -36.63 0.19 17.92
CA ASP A 464 -36.29 -1.19 18.21
C ASP A 464 -35.05 -1.35 19.11
N GLY A 465 -34.47 -0.23 19.57
CA GLY A 465 -33.29 -0.22 20.46
C GLY A 465 -33.69 -0.17 21.93
N ASN A 466 -32.86 -0.78 22.77
CA ASN A 466 -32.96 -0.63 24.22
C ASN A 466 -32.26 0.66 24.71
N PHE A 467 -32.41 0.98 25.99
CA PHE A 467 -31.84 2.21 26.60
C PHE A 467 -30.33 2.33 26.43
N TYR A 468 -29.58 1.23 26.55
CA TYR A 468 -28.11 1.24 26.41
C TYR A 468 -27.68 1.50 24.99
N GLU A 469 -28.37 0.88 24.02
CA GLU A 469 -28.12 1.07 22.62
C GLU A 469 -28.41 2.51 22.16
N GLN A 470 -29.54 3.08 22.62
CA GLN A 470 -29.89 4.49 22.37
C GLN A 470 -28.85 5.44 22.96
N SER A 471 -28.42 5.19 24.21
CA SER A 471 -27.40 6.00 24.87
C SER A 471 -26.05 5.95 24.12
N ALA A 472 -25.68 4.79 23.57
CA ALA A 472 -24.47 4.64 22.76
C ALA A 472 -24.58 5.40 21.43
N VAL A 473 -25.73 5.37 20.77
CA VAL A 473 -26.00 6.17 19.56
C VAL A 473 -25.89 7.67 19.85
N ASP A 474 -26.49 8.15 20.95
CA ASP A 474 -26.46 9.56 21.35
C ASP A 474 -25.02 10.04 21.64
N ALA A 475 -24.22 9.20 22.31
CA ALA A 475 -22.84 9.51 22.61
C ALA A 475 -22.02 9.63 21.32
N ARG A 476 -22.15 8.66 20.41
CA ARG A 476 -21.45 8.64 19.14
C ARG A 476 -21.86 9.78 18.22
N LEU A 477 -23.17 10.12 18.19
CA LEU A 477 -23.68 11.25 17.42
C LEU A 477 -23.08 12.59 17.88
N ARG A 478 -22.96 12.80 19.20
CA ARG A 478 -22.29 14.01 19.75
C ARG A 478 -20.83 14.07 19.33
N GLU A 479 -20.10 12.96 19.41
CA GLU A 479 -18.71 12.87 18.98
C GLU A 479 -18.54 13.21 17.49
N LEU A 480 -19.30 12.59 16.60
CA LEU A 480 -19.19 12.83 15.16
C LEU A 480 -19.59 14.25 14.76
N ARG A 481 -20.58 14.87 15.45
CA ARG A 481 -20.90 16.28 15.24
C ARG A 481 -19.79 17.21 15.66
N ALA A 482 -19.07 16.91 16.73
CA ALA A 482 -17.90 17.68 17.14
C ALA A 482 -16.78 17.58 16.09
N LEU A 483 -16.48 16.37 15.61
CA LEU A 483 -15.50 16.17 14.53
C LEU A 483 -15.89 16.90 13.25
N GLN A 484 -17.16 16.85 12.84
CA GLN A 484 -17.67 17.57 11.67
C GLN A 484 -17.56 19.09 11.81
N ALA A 485 -17.82 19.63 13.00
CA ALA A 485 -17.65 21.05 13.28
C ALA A 485 -16.18 21.49 13.23
N ASP A 486 -15.27 20.65 13.70
CA ASP A 486 -13.83 20.93 13.65
C ASP A 486 -13.29 20.85 12.20
N GLU A 487 -13.73 19.88 11.39
CA GLU A 487 -13.42 19.86 9.96
C GLU A 487 -13.92 21.12 9.23
N ALA A 488 -15.14 21.57 9.56
CA ALA A 488 -15.71 22.78 8.96
C ALA A 488 -14.92 24.04 9.33
N LYS A 489 -14.38 24.12 10.55
CA LYS A 489 -13.50 25.22 10.99
C LYS A 489 -12.16 25.17 10.24
N GLN A 490 -11.54 23.98 10.12
CA GLN A 490 -10.29 23.81 9.40
C GLN A 490 -10.42 24.22 7.92
N LYS A 491 -11.49 23.80 7.24
CA LYS A 491 -11.79 24.22 5.86
C LYS A 491 -11.95 25.74 5.71
N LYS A 492 -12.50 26.43 6.72
CA LYS A 492 -12.66 27.91 6.70
C LYS A 492 -11.36 28.64 7.00
N SER A 493 -10.43 28.05 7.74
CA SER A 493 -9.12 28.62 8.05
C SER A 493 -8.08 28.43 6.94
N GLY A 494 -8.46 27.87 5.79
CA GLY A 494 -7.56 27.71 4.63
C GLY A 494 -6.72 26.45 4.65
N TRP A 495 -7.15 25.47 5.42
CA TRP A 495 -6.58 24.11 5.48
C TRP A 495 -7.47 23.11 4.78
#